data_b7663c4b59604e79506c04d130239d4a
#
_entry.id   b7663c4b59604e79506c04d130239d4a
#
_cell.length_a   1.000
_cell.length_b   1.000
_cell.length_c   1.000
_cell.angle_alpha   90.00
_cell.angle_beta   90.00
_cell.angle_gamma   90.00
#
_symmetry.space_group_name_H-M   'P 1'
#
loop_
_entity.id
_entity.type
_entity.pdbx_description
1 polymer ?
#
loop_
_entity_poly.entity_id
_entity_poly.type
_entity_poly.pdbx_seq_one_letter_code
_entity_poly.pdbx_strand_id
1 'polypeptide(L)'
;MKKSNIAFIGGYEPLTAEVFKNSKNKYSNTIFINLSSSISLKEKNIFSLKVYEFSKVISLLKKFNIKEVCLIGKVNRPNLSNIKIDHVLAKYISQIMMEYKNGDGQTLDLILSILKNEGFRAKSLKSIDDSFYFNKSDKEYIFSDKNNDQCDIEKGVSLLNKISKYDNAQAAIISNGYILGIEATEGTDQLLKRVASEKKKLNLISREGILIKISKINQSNITDNPVIGPKTIVNVVKANLNGIAIKKINTIVFNKAKIIKM
;
A
#
# COMPACT_ATOMS: atom_id res chain seq x y z
N MET A 1 -26.75 7.25 12.71
CA MET A 1 -26.30 8.53 12.09
C MET A 1 -25.12 8.26 11.16
N LYS A 2 -25.07 8.87 9.96
CA LYS A 2 -23.90 8.78 9.08
C LYS A 2 -22.72 9.54 9.70
N LYS A 3 -21.49 9.03 9.46
CA LYS A 3 -20.24 9.71 9.87
C LYS A 3 -20.06 11.02 9.10
N SER A 4 -19.08 11.82 9.51
CA SER A 4 -18.66 13.06 8.83
C SER A 4 -18.26 12.83 7.36
N ASN A 5 -18.05 13.91 6.61
CA ASN A 5 -17.60 13.81 5.21
C ASN A 5 -16.14 13.34 5.14
N ILE A 6 -15.82 12.49 4.15
CA ILE A 6 -14.49 11.91 3.96
C ILE A 6 -14.02 12.05 2.51
N ALA A 7 -12.70 12.24 2.33
CA ALA A 7 -12.05 12.15 1.04
C ALA A 7 -11.00 11.03 1.03
N PHE A 8 -10.98 10.27 -0.05
CA PHE A 8 -9.90 9.36 -0.40
C PHE A 8 -8.97 10.07 -1.39
N ILE A 9 -7.67 10.00 -1.15
CA ILE A 9 -6.65 10.66 -1.98
C ILE A 9 -5.59 9.62 -2.36
N GLY A 10 -5.36 9.43 -3.66
CA GLY A 10 -4.35 8.50 -4.16
C GLY A 10 -4.66 7.93 -5.53
N GLY A 11 -4.16 6.74 -5.85
CA GLY A 11 -4.43 6.07 -7.12
C GLY A 11 -5.79 5.37 -7.13
N TYR A 12 -6.56 5.57 -8.20
CA TYR A 12 -7.84 4.88 -8.37
C TYR A 12 -7.62 3.52 -9.03
N GLU A 13 -7.70 2.48 -8.24
CA GLU A 13 -7.46 1.07 -8.59
C GLU A 13 -8.62 0.20 -8.08
N PRO A 14 -8.71 -1.09 -8.45
CA PRO A 14 -9.82 -1.94 -8.00
C PRO A 14 -10.03 -1.96 -6.48
N LEU A 15 -8.96 -2.03 -5.69
CA LEU A 15 -9.05 -1.95 -4.23
C LEU A 15 -9.66 -0.62 -3.77
N THR A 16 -9.12 0.50 -4.27
CA THR A 16 -9.55 1.83 -3.83
C THR A 16 -10.95 2.17 -4.33
N ALA A 17 -11.36 1.65 -5.48
CA ALA A 17 -12.72 1.74 -5.99
C ALA A 17 -13.72 1.02 -5.07
N GLU A 18 -13.37 -0.17 -4.58
CA GLU A 18 -14.20 -0.93 -3.65
C GLU A 18 -14.32 -0.21 -2.29
N VAL A 19 -13.20 0.27 -1.75
CA VAL A 19 -13.17 1.09 -0.52
C VAL A 19 -14.06 2.33 -0.66
N PHE A 20 -13.93 3.05 -1.77
CA PHE A 20 -14.73 4.24 -2.06
C PHE A 20 -16.22 3.91 -2.12
N LYS A 21 -16.60 2.84 -2.83
CA LYS A 21 -17.98 2.38 -2.94
C LYS A 21 -18.57 2.03 -1.57
N ASN A 22 -17.86 1.23 -0.77
CA ASN A 22 -18.32 0.81 0.56
C ASN A 22 -18.48 2.01 1.51
N SER A 23 -17.63 3.02 1.38
CA SER A 23 -17.65 4.21 2.24
C SER A 23 -18.86 5.12 1.98
N LYS A 24 -19.47 5.10 0.79
CA LYS A 24 -20.67 5.89 0.49
C LYS A 24 -21.86 5.58 1.41
N ASN A 25 -21.91 4.37 1.95
CA ASN A 25 -22.96 3.96 2.89
C ASN A 25 -22.68 4.39 4.34
N LYS A 26 -21.41 4.64 4.67
CA LYS A 26 -20.94 4.92 6.03
C LYS A 26 -20.80 6.43 6.32
N TYR A 27 -20.57 7.25 5.29
CA TYR A 27 -20.31 8.68 5.39
C TYR A 27 -21.41 9.52 4.73
N SER A 28 -21.60 10.75 5.19
CA SER A 28 -22.63 11.66 4.66
C SER A 28 -22.27 12.12 3.25
N ASN A 29 -20.99 12.41 3.02
CA ASN A 29 -20.46 12.69 1.69
C ASN A 29 -19.08 12.03 1.56
N THR A 30 -18.81 11.48 0.37
CA THR A 30 -17.58 10.79 0.03
C THR A 30 -17.09 11.26 -1.33
N ILE A 31 -15.85 11.72 -1.40
CA ILE A 31 -15.17 12.06 -2.66
C ILE A 31 -13.89 11.26 -2.82
N PHE A 32 -13.45 11.07 -4.05
CA PHE A 32 -12.16 10.49 -4.39
C PHE A 32 -11.34 11.49 -5.22
N ILE A 33 -10.12 11.77 -4.79
CA ILE A 33 -9.15 12.59 -5.54
C ILE A 33 -8.11 11.63 -6.10
N ASN A 34 -8.25 11.33 -7.40
CA ASN A 34 -7.35 10.46 -8.12
C ASN A 34 -6.10 11.23 -8.54
N LEU A 35 -4.94 10.80 -8.07
CA LEU A 35 -3.62 11.35 -8.38
C LEU A 35 -2.84 10.50 -9.39
N SER A 36 -3.40 9.39 -9.87
CA SER A 36 -2.78 8.59 -10.92
C SER A 36 -3.08 9.21 -12.29
N SER A 37 -2.05 9.41 -13.10
CA SER A 37 -2.12 10.10 -14.40
C SER A 37 -2.88 9.34 -15.49
N SER A 38 -3.34 8.14 -15.23
CA SER A 38 -3.74 7.19 -16.27
C SER A 38 -5.23 7.14 -16.60
N ILE A 39 -6.13 7.75 -15.81
CA ILE A 39 -7.57 7.60 -16.03
C ILE A 39 -8.32 8.89 -15.70
N SER A 40 -8.90 9.52 -16.72
CA SER A 40 -9.97 10.52 -16.51
C SER A 40 -11.28 9.78 -16.27
N LEU A 41 -11.65 9.64 -15.01
CA LEU A 41 -12.89 8.97 -14.62
C LEU A 41 -14.04 9.98 -14.66
N LYS A 42 -15.03 9.71 -15.47
CA LYS A 42 -16.31 10.47 -15.52
C LYS A 42 -17.32 9.93 -14.49
N GLU A 43 -16.86 9.67 -13.27
CA GLU A 43 -17.76 9.22 -12.20
C GLU A 43 -18.02 10.34 -11.21
N LYS A 44 -19.26 10.46 -10.75
CA LYS A 44 -19.69 11.48 -9.79
C LYS A 44 -18.87 11.35 -8.50
N ASN A 45 -18.34 12.49 -8.02
CA ASN A 45 -17.52 12.60 -6.83
C ASN A 45 -16.08 12.02 -6.97
N ILE A 46 -15.61 11.76 -8.20
CA ILE A 46 -14.21 11.45 -8.48
C ILE A 46 -13.58 12.60 -9.25
N PHE A 47 -12.45 13.09 -8.76
CA PHE A 47 -11.72 14.23 -9.32
C PHE A 47 -10.30 13.79 -9.66
N SER A 48 -9.90 13.91 -10.91
CA SER A 48 -8.52 13.60 -11.33
C SER A 48 -7.69 14.86 -11.29
N LEU A 49 -6.62 14.84 -10.50
CA LEU A 49 -5.65 15.91 -10.34
C LEU A 49 -4.23 15.38 -10.48
N LYS A 50 -3.31 16.26 -10.78
CA LYS A 50 -1.89 15.96 -10.73
C LYS A 50 -1.39 16.05 -9.28
N VAL A 51 -0.41 15.24 -8.93
CA VAL A 51 0.14 15.15 -7.57
C VAL A 51 0.66 16.47 -7.02
N TYR A 52 1.04 17.42 -7.91
CA TYR A 52 1.53 18.75 -7.54
C TYR A 52 0.45 19.85 -7.53
N GLU A 53 -0.81 19.55 -7.86
CA GLU A 53 -1.93 20.51 -7.81
C GLU A 53 -2.52 20.58 -6.40
N PHE A 54 -1.66 20.85 -5.40
CA PHE A 54 -2.01 20.77 -3.98
C PHE A 54 -3.08 21.78 -3.58
N SER A 55 -3.01 22.98 -4.12
CA SER A 55 -4.05 24.02 -3.90
C SER A 55 -5.42 23.58 -4.38
N LYS A 56 -5.50 22.84 -5.49
CA LYS A 56 -6.77 22.29 -5.98
C LYS A 56 -7.30 21.17 -5.07
N VAL A 57 -6.39 20.33 -4.54
CA VAL A 57 -6.77 19.32 -3.53
C VAL A 57 -7.42 20.00 -2.33
N ILE A 58 -6.75 20.99 -1.72
CA ILE A 58 -7.27 21.73 -0.56
C ILE A 58 -8.60 22.43 -0.90
N SER A 59 -8.70 23.05 -2.06
CA SER A 59 -9.93 23.72 -2.50
C SER A 59 -11.12 22.76 -2.64
N LEU A 60 -10.89 21.56 -3.20
CA LEU A 60 -11.91 20.52 -3.28
C LEU A 60 -12.32 20.02 -1.88
N LEU A 61 -11.37 19.75 -1.00
CA LEU A 61 -11.67 19.33 0.36
C LEU A 61 -12.54 20.34 1.10
N LYS A 62 -12.24 21.63 0.98
CA LYS A 62 -13.03 22.74 1.56
C LYS A 62 -14.41 22.83 0.90
N LYS A 63 -14.50 22.81 -0.44
CA LYS A 63 -15.76 22.87 -1.20
C LYS A 63 -16.75 21.79 -0.79
N PHE A 64 -16.27 20.57 -0.55
CA PHE A 64 -17.11 19.44 -0.14
C PHE A 64 -17.24 19.29 1.38
N ASN A 65 -16.80 20.30 2.15
CA ASN A 65 -16.82 20.30 3.61
C ASN A 65 -16.23 19.02 4.22
N ILE A 66 -15.11 18.56 3.64
CA ILE A 66 -14.38 17.39 4.12
C ILE A 66 -13.71 17.72 5.44
N LYS A 67 -13.74 16.78 6.39
CA LYS A 67 -13.03 16.86 7.67
C LYS A 67 -12.02 15.72 7.83
N GLU A 68 -12.27 14.61 7.18
CA GLU A 68 -11.46 13.40 7.28
C GLU A 68 -10.89 13.01 5.91
N VAL A 69 -9.61 12.62 5.89
CA VAL A 69 -8.90 12.21 4.68
C VAL A 69 -8.25 10.84 4.88
N CYS A 70 -8.26 10.01 3.85
CA CYS A 70 -7.57 8.73 3.83
C CYS A 70 -6.66 8.67 2.59
N LEU A 71 -5.35 8.53 2.80
CA LEU A 71 -4.40 8.29 1.72
C LEU A 71 -4.40 6.80 1.38
N ILE A 72 -4.73 6.47 0.12
CA ILE A 72 -4.84 5.06 -0.32
C ILE A 72 -4.62 4.92 -1.82
N GLY A 73 -3.98 3.83 -2.23
CA GLY A 73 -3.69 3.53 -3.63
C GLY A 73 -2.34 4.05 -4.09
N LYS A 74 -1.79 3.39 -5.10
CA LYS A 74 -0.45 3.69 -5.60
C LYS A 74 -0.43 5.03 -6.35
N VAL A 75 0.47 5.90 -5.97
CA VAL A 75 0.78 7.16 -6.67
C VAL A 75 2.23 7.09 -7.14
N ASN A 76 2.47 7.31 -8.42
CA ASN A 76 3.83 7.37 -8.94
C ASN A 76 4.51 8.66 -8.50
N ARG A 77 5.77 8.57 -8.09
CA ARG A 77 6.58 9.75 -7.78
C ARG A 77 6.63 10.68 -8.99
N PRO A 78 6.31 11.96 -8.83
CA PRO A 78 6.43 12.91 -9.93
C PRO A 78 7.91 13.17 -10.24
N ASN A 79 8.21 13.43 -11.51
CA ASN A 79 9.51 13.98 -11.86
C ASN A 79 9.58 15.43 -11.37
N LEU A 80 10.52 15.74 -10.47
CA LEU A 80 10.66 17.04 -9.84
C LEU A 80 10.89 18.19 -10.84
N SER A 81 11.53 17.89 -11.98
CA SER A 81 11.77 18.89 -13.05
C SER A 81 10.47 19.42 -13.69
N ASN A 82 9.37 18.68 -13.57
CA ASN A 82 8.08 19.01 -14.19
C ASN A 82 7.02 19.51 -13.19
N ILE A 83 7.41 19.72 -11.93
CA ILE A 83 6.47 20.18 -10.90
C ILE A 83 6.18 21.66 -11.08
N LYS A 84 4.90 21.99 -11.27
CA LYS A 84 4.40 23.37 -11.17
C LYS A 84 4.06 23.66 -9.71
N ILE A 85 4.83 24.54 -9.09
CA ILE A 85 4.67 24.91 -7.70
C ILE A 85 3.51 25.90 -7.59
N ASP A 86 2.43 25.50 -6.91
CA ASP A 86 1.33 26.39 -6.55
C ASP A 86 1.60 27.07 -5.19
N HIS A 87 0.74 28.02 -4.81
CA HIS A 87 0.94 28.85 -3.61
C HIS A 87 0.88 28.05 -2.29
N VAL A 88 0.16 26.91 -2.24
CA VAL A 88 0.15 26.05 -1.06
C VAL A 88 1.43 25.21 -1.03
N LEU A 89 1.79 24.61 -2.16
CA LEU A 89 3.01 23.81 -2.29
C LEU A 89 4.27 24.65 -2.00
N ALA A 90 4.27 25.94 -2.40
CA ALA A 90 5.38 26.87 -2.16
C ALA A 90 5.74 27.00 -0.68
N LYS A 91 4.77 26.92 0.23
CA LYS A 91 4.99 27.00 1.68
C LYS A 91 5.78 25.81 2.23
N TYR A 92 5.68 24.66 1.57
CA TYR A 92 6.23 23.38 2.05
C TYR A 92 7.32 22.82 1.14
N ILE A 93 7.68 23.53 0.06
CA ILE A 93 8.57 23.00 -0.98
C ILE A 93 9.94 22.57 -0.44
N SER A 94 10.53 23.36 0.46
CA SER A 94 11.83 23.05 1.06
C SER A 94 11.77 21.74 1.85
N GLN A 95 10.72 21.54 2.65
CA GLN A 95 10.51 20.31 3.43
C GLN A 95 10.26 19.12 2.50
N ILE A 96 9.43 19.29 1.46
CA ILE A 96 9.15 18.25 0.48
C ILE A 96 10.44 17.82 -0.24
N MET A 97 11.28 18.78 -0.65
CA MET A 97 12.55 18.49 -1.33
C MET A 97 13.54 17.73 -0.42
N MET A 98 13.54 18.03 0.88
CA MET A 98 14.36 17.30 1.85
C MET A 98 13.84 15.86 2.03
N GLU A 99 12.55 15.69 2.30
CA GLU A 99 11.96 14.37 2.60
C GLU A 99 11.84 13.49 1.35
N TYR A 100 11.75 14.09 0.16
CA TYR A 100 11.72 13.35 -1.10
C TYR A 100 12.96 12.45 -1.31
N LYS A 101 14.10 12.85 -0.74
CA LYS A 101 15.35 12.06 -0.80
C LYS A 101 15.38 10.92 0.21
N ASN A 102 14.54 10.99 1.26
CA ASN A 102 14.59 10.08 2.40
C ASN A 102 13.69 8.85 2.27
N GLY A 103 12.81 8.79 1.26
CA GLY A 103 11.95 7.64 1.01
C GLY A 103 10.45 8.00 0.94
N ASP A 104 9.62 6.99 0.60
CA ASP A 104 8.17 7.19 0.41
C ASP A 104 7.44 7.40 1.73
N GLY A 105 7.84 6.72 2.79
CA GLY A 105 7.20 6.81 4.10
C GLY A 105 7.31 8.22 4.69
N GLN A 106 8.51 8.80 4.68
CA GLN A 106 8.74 10.16 5.19
C GLN A 106 8.01 11.22 4.35
N THR A 107 7.97 11.03 3.03
CA THR A 107 7.18 11.90 2.15
C THR A 107 5.69 11.84 2.48
N LEU A 108 5.14 10.65 2.76
CA LEU A 108 3.74 10.48 3.15
C LEU A 108 3.44 11.11 4.51
N ASP A 109 4.32 10.95 5.50
CA ASP A 109 4.18 11.58 6.82
C ASP A 109 4.19 13.10 6.73
N LEU A 110 5.04 13.68 5.87
CA LEU A 110 5.02 15.11 5.58
C LEU A 110 3.68 15.54 4.95
N ILE A 111 3.18 14.81 3.96
CA ILE A 111 1.87 15.10 3.35
C ILE A 111 0.75 15.06 4.40
N LEU A 112 0.76 14.08 5.32
CA LEU A 112 -0.19 14.01 6.42
C LEU A 112 -0.07 15.21 7.35
N SER A 113 1.14 15.67 7.66
CA SER A 113 1.36 16.85 8.50
C SER A 113 0.84 18.13 7.83
N ILE A 114 1.05 18.28 6.52
CA ILE A 114 0.52 19.40 5.74
C ILE A 114 -1.01 19.38 5.75
N LEU A 115 -1.64 18.24 5.49
CA LEU A 115 -3.09 18.10 5.54
C LEU A 115 -3.64 18.43 6.92
N LYS A 116 -2.95 18.03 7.98
CA LYS A 116 -3.30 18.38 9.38
C LYS A 116 -3.22 19.88 9.62
N ASN A 117 -2.16 20.54 9.15
CA ASN A 117 -1.98 21.99 9.29
C ASN A 117 -3.06 22.77 8.51
N GLU A 118 -3.55 22.22 7.39
CA GLU A 118 -4.67 22.78 6.61
C GLU A 118 -6.05 22.44 7.19
N GLY A 119 -6.11 21.75 8.37
CA GLY A 119 -7.32 21.49 9.15
C GLY A 119 -8.02 20.16 8.86
N PHE A 120 -7.36 19.21 8.21
CA PHE A 120 -7.91 17.89 7.90
C PHE A 120 -7.37 16.83 8.86
N ARG A 121 -8.20 15.83 9.20
CA ARG A 121 -7.81 14.69 10.04
C ARG A 121 -7.55 13.46 9.19
N ALA A 122 -6.36 12.90 9.28
CA ALA A 122 -6.03 11.65 8.62
C ALA A 122 -6.71 10.46 9.31
N LYS A 123 -7.20 9.52 8.49
CA LYS A 123 -7.81 8.26 8.91
C LYS A 123 -7.11 7.08 8.25
N SER A 124 -6.86 6.03 9.01
CA SER A 124 -6.40 4.76 8.43
C SER A 124 -7.55 4.04 7.74
N LEU A 125 -7.26 3.25 6.70
CA LEU A 125 -8.27 2.40 6.07
C LEU A 125 -8.93 1.48 7.11
N LYS A 126 -8.16 0.94 8.05
CA LYS A 126 -8.68 0.05 9.09
C LYS A 126 -9.77 0.69 9.94
N SER A 127 -9.65 2.00 10.25
CA SER A 127 -10.67 2.74 11.01
C SER A 127 -11.93 3.07 10.21
N ILE A 128 -11.83 3.02 8.87
CA ILE A 128 -12.93 3.27 7.93
C ILE A 128 -13.66 1.98 7.61
N ASP A 129 -12.90 0.94 7.25
CA ASP A 129 -13.40 -0.37 6.88
C ASP A 129 -12.38 -1.47 7.21
N ASP A 130 -12.62 -2.18 8.30
CA ASP A 130 -11.76 -3.26 8.78
C ASP A 130 -11.96 -4.58 8.03
N SER A 131 -12.99 -4.68 7.17
CA SER A 131 -13.25 -5.87 6.35
C SER A 131 -12.12 -6.21 5.39
N PHE A 132 -11.26 -5.23 5.07
CA PHE A 132 -10.05 -5.41 4.26
C PHE A 132 -8.87 -6.01 5.04
N TYR A 133 -9.04 -6.41 6.29
CA TYR A 133 -7.99 -6.99 7.12
C TYR A 133 -8.41 -8.38 7.61
N PHE A 134 -7.45 -9.22 7.96
CA PHE A 134 -7.74 -10.44 8.70
C PHE A 134 -8.06 -10.09 10.16
N ASN A 135 -9.10 -10.73 10.69
CA ASN A 135 -9.50 -10.63 12.11
C ASN A 135 -8.72 -11.64 12.96
N LYS A 136 -8.72 -11.47 14.28
CA LYS A 136 -8.11 -12.45 15.20
C LYS A 136 -8.71 -13.83 15.09
N SER A 137 -10.01 -13.92 14.77
CA SER A 137 -10.75 -15.18 14.58
C SER A 137 -10.53 -15.85 13.23
N ASP A 138 -9.96 -15.15 12.24
CA ASP A 138 -9.67 -15.77 10.95
C ASP A 138 -8.60 -16.87 11.15
N LYS A 139 -8.84 -18.02 10.55
CA LYS A 139 -7.91 -19.15 10.63
C LYS A 139 -6.52 -18.76 10.09
N GLU A 140 -5.49 -19.21 10.77
CA GLU A 140 -4.15 -19.22 10.23
C GLU A 140 -4.01 -20.43 9.34
N TYR A 141 -3.71 -20.22 8.08
CA TYR A 141 -3.40 -21.32 7.16
C TYR A 141 -1.90 -21.53 7.21
N ILE A 142 -1.47 -22.60 7.90
CA ILE A 142 -0.07 -23.04 7.95
C ILE A 142 0.07 -24.16 6.93
N PHE A 143 0.93 -23.95 5.92
CA PHE A 143 1.18 -24.93 4.87
C PHE A 143 2.33 -25.88 5.22
N SER A 144 2.40 -26.98 4.58
CA SER A 144 2.83 -28.33 4.76
C SER A 144 4.24 -28.66 5.25
N ASP A 145 5.24 -27.79 5.20
CA ASP A 145 6.57 -28.10 5.78
C ASP A 145 6.88 -27.14 6.93
N LYS A 146 6.28 -27.43 8.07
CA LYS A 146 6.19 -26.50 9.19
C LYS A 146 7.52 -25.99 9.71
N ASN A 147 8.58 -26.79 9.69
CA ASN A 147 9.85 -26.40 10.32
C ASN A 147 10.70 -25.48 9.41
N ASN A 148 10.87 -25.85 8.15
CA ASN A 148 11.66 -25.05 7.20
C ASN A 148 10.97 -23.74 6.86
N ASP A 149 9.67 -23.76 6.60
CA ASP A 149 8.89 -22.57 6.30
C ASP A 149 8.92 -21.58 7.48
N GLN A 150 8.86 -22.05 8.73
CA GLN A 150 8.94 -21.19 9.91
C GLN A 150 10.31 -20.49 10.03
N CYS A 151 11.42 -21.24 9.83
CA CYS A 151 12.76 -20.65 9.81
C CYS A 151 12.92 -19.60 8.71
N ASP A 152 12.38 -19.87 7.52
CA ASP A 152 12.39 -18.93 6.40
C ASP A 152 11.58 -17.66 6.71
N ILE A 153 10.41 -17.80 7.35
CA ILE A 153 9.59 -16.66 7.80
C ILE A 153 10.37 -15.82 8.80
N GLU A 154 10.95 -16.42 9.84
CA GLU A 154 11.72 -15.70 10.86
C GLU A 154 12.92 -14.97 10.26
N LYS A 155 13.66 -15.62 9.36
CA LYS A 155 14.75 -15.00 8.63
C LYS A 155 14.30 -13.83 7.79
N GLY A 156 13.19 -13.98 7.04
CA GLY A 156 12.64 -12.91 6.22
C GLY A 156 12.13 -11.72 7.04
N VAL A 157 11.45 -11.96 8.15
CA VAL A 157 11.02 -10.92 9.10
C VAL A 157 12.24 -10.18 9.66
N SER A 158 13.26 -10.91 10.13
CA SER A 158 14.51 -10.31 10.64
C SER A 158 15.20 -9.44 9.58
N LEU A 159 15.32 -9.95 8.35
CA LEU A 159 15.88 -9.22 7.21
C LEU A 159 15.14 -7.93 6.93
N LEU A 160 13.82 -8.01 6.73
CA LEU A 160 12.99 -6.85 6.40
C LEU A 160 13.02 -5.80 7.51
N ASN A 161 13.02 -6.22 8.77
CA ASN A 161 13.15 -5.32 9.91
C ASN A 161 14.50 -4.58 9.91
N LYS A 162 15.61 -5.27 9.61
CA LYS A 162 16.95 -4.66 9.57
C LYS A 162 17.10 -3.62 8.46
N ILE A 163 16.50 -3.88 7.28
CA ILE A 163 16.57 -2.94 6.15
C ILE A 163 15.48 -1.88 6.16
N SER A 164 14.50 -1.99 7.05
CA SER A 164 13.39 -1.04 7.21
C SER A 164 13.84 0.40 7.43
N LYS A 165 14.99 0.60 8.08
CA LYS A 165 15.59 1.92 8.31
C LYS A 165 15.92 2.70 7.02
N TYR A 166 16.08 2.01 5.90
CA TYR A 166 16.35 2.63 4.60
C TYR A 166 15.08 2.94 3.81
N ASP A 167 13.91 2.72 4.41
CA ASP A 167 12.58 2.92 3.80
C ASP A 167 12.36 2.18 2.47
N ASN A 168 13.04 1.04 2.27
CA ASN A 168 13.01 0.33 1.01
C ASN A 168 11.94 -0.77 0.96
N ALA A 169 12.29 -2.00 1.30
CA ALA A 169 11.48 -3.17 1.01
C ALA A 169 10.39 -3.45 2.05
N GLN A 170 9.25 -3.93 1.59
CA GLN A 170 8.17 -4.52 2.41
C GLN A 170 8.03 -6.03 2.17
N ALA A 171 8.72 -6.58 1.17
CA ALA A 171 8.63 -8.00 0.84
C ALA A 171 10.00 -8.62 0.55
N ALA A 172 10.15 -9.89 0.96
CA ALA A 172 11.29 -10.73 0.64
C ALA A 172 10.83 -12.16 0.36
N ILE A 173 11.60 -12.91 -0.42
CA ILE A 173 11.37 -14.33 -0.68
C ILE A 173 12.54 -15.10 -0.14
N ILE A 174 12.27 -16.03 0.78
CA ILE A 174 13.25 -16.90 1.43
C ILE A 174 12.89 -18.34 1.09
N SER A 175 13.90 -19.17 0.82
CA SER A 175 13.75 -20.59 0.56
C SER A 175 14.93 -21.36 1.15
N ASN A 176 14.68 -22.30 2.04
CA ASN A 176 15.70 -23.14 2.69
C ASN A 176 16.87 -22.30 3.26
N GLY A 177 16.54 -21.18 3.89
CA GLY A 177 17.52 -20.25 4.44
C GLY A 177 18.19 -19.32 3.41
N TYR A 178 17.96 -19.46 2.11
CA TYR A 178 18.52 -18.56 1.09
C TYR A 178 17.56 -17.41 0.77
N ILE A 179 18.11 -16.21 0.59
CA ILE A 179 17.37 -15.03 0.14
C ILE A 179 17.27 -15.13 -1.39
N LEU A 180 16.11 -15.49 -1.93
CA LEU A 180 15.89 -15.52 -3.38
C LEU A 180 15.63 -14.13 -3.96
N GLY A 181 15.14 -13.20 -3.16
CA GLY A 181 14.94 -11.84 -3.59
C GLY A 181 14.39 -10.95 -2.50
N ILE A 182 14.70 -9.66 -2.64
CA ILE A 182 14.17 -8.57 -1.82
C ILE A 182 13.46 -7.62 -2.77
N GLU A 183 12.30 -7.11 -2.38
CA GLU A 183 11.56 -6.09 -3.10
C GLU A 183 12.36 -4.80 -3.17
N ALA A 184 12.37 -4.17 -4.33
CA ALA A 184 12.89 -2.83 -4.54
C ALA A 184 11.79 -1.96 -5.16
N THR A 185 12.14 -0.98 -5.97
CA THR A 185 11.20 -0.06 -6.63
C THR A 185 10.22 -0.75 -7.58
N GLU A 186 10.55 -1.97 -8.04
CA GLU A 186 9.72 -2.76 -8.93
C GLU A 186 8.40 -3.25 -8.31
N GLY A 187 8.35 -3.38 -6.98
CA GLY A 187 7.19 -3.87 -6.23
C GLY A 187 7.05 -5.40 -6.22
N THR A 188 6.20 -5.91 -5.33
CA THR A 188 6.06 -7.35 -5.01
C THR A 188 5.73 -8.23 -6.22
N ASP A 189 4.86 -7.76 -7.14
CA ASP A 189 4.49 -8.57 -8.31
C ASP A 189 5.66 -8.80 -9.27
N GLN A 190 6.55 -7.84 -9.43
CA GLN A 190 7.73 -7.99 -10.28
C GLN A 190 8.84 -8.77 -9.57
N LEU A 191 9.00 -8.60 -8.25
CA LEU A 191 9.86 -9.47 -7.45
C LEU A 191 9.48 -10.95 -7.67
N LEU A 192 8.19 -11.30 -7.55
CA LEU A 192 7.71 -12.68 -7.75
C LEU A 192 8.02 -13.19 -9.17
N LYS A 193 7.82 -12.37 -10.20
CA LYS A 193 8.14 -12.74 -11.58
C LYS A 193 9.63 -12.95 -11.78
N ARG A 194 10.47 -12.09 -11.21
CA ARG A 194 11.93 -12.19 -11.26
C ARG A 194 12.40 -13.49 -10.61
N VAL A 195 11.93 -13.79 -9.41
CA VAL A 195 12.27 -15.04 -8.71
C VAL A 195 11.77 -16.25 -9.47
N ALA A 196 10.56 -16.23 -10.03
CA ALA A 196 10.06 -17.32 -10.87
C ALA A 196 10.96 -17.58 -12.08
N SER A 197 11.45 -16.53 -12.75
CA SER A 197 12.37 -16.63 -13.87
C SER A 197 13.72 -17.23 -13.47
N GLU A 198 14.28 -16.78 -12.36
CA GLU A 198 15.57 -17.28 -11.86
C GLU A 198 15.47 -18.75 -11.37
N LYS A 199 14.41 -19.11 -10.65
CA LYS A 199 14.16 -20.52 -10.27
C LYS A 199 14.12 -21.43 -11.51
N LYS A 200 13.44 -20.98 -12.58
CA LYS A 200 13.39 -21.75 -13.84
C LYS A 200 14.76 -21.91 -14.49
N LYS A 201 15.58 -20.87 -14.56
CA LYS A 201 16.94 -20.92 -15.12
C LYS A 201 17.86 -21.87 -14.34
N LEU A 202 17.69 -21.90 -13.02
CA LEU A 202 18.48 -22.74 -12.12
C LEU A 202 17.92 -24.17 -11.97
N ASN A 203 16.88 -24.52 -12.74
CA ASN A 203 16.17 -25.81 -12.63
C ASN A 203 15.65 -26.13 -11.21
N LEU A 204 15.36 -25.11 -10.41
CA LEU A 204 14.75 -25.26 -9.09
C LEU A 204 13.24 -25.51 -9.25
N ILE A 205 12.88 -26.77 -9.55
CA ILE A 205 11.49 -27.15 -9.90
C ILE A 205 10.65 -27.40 -8.65
N SER A 206 11.28 -27.65 -7.50
CA SER A 206 10.59 -27.92 -6.24
C SER A 206 9.74 -26.71 -5.81
N ARG A 207 8.55 -27.02 -5.27
CA ARG A 207 7.69 -26.03 -4.64
C ARG A 207 8.23 -25.74 -3.24
N GLU A 208 8.96 -24.64 -3.10
CA GLU A 208 9.62 -24.26 -1.87
C GLU A 208 9.84 -22.76 -1.77
N GLY A 209 9.97 -22.28 -0.53
CA GLY A 209 10.16 -20.89 -0.19
C GLY A 209 8.87 -20.13 0.10
N ILE A 210 9.00 -19.08 0.85
CA ILE A 210 7.91 -18.24 1.35
C ILE A 210 8.10 -16.79 0.90
N LEU A 211 7.03 -16.17 0.45
CA LEU A 211 6.96 -14.71 0.34
C LEU A 211 6.62 -14.14 1.72
N ILE A 212 7.52 -13.38 2.30
CA ILE A 212 7.28 -12.63 3.54
C ILE A 212 6.91 -11.20 3.15
N LYS A 213 5.76 -10.70 3.63
CA LYS A 213 5.34 -9.31 3.39
C LYS A 213 4.83 -8.66 4.66
N ILE A 214 5.56 -7.65 5.14
CA ILE A 214 5.29 -6.97 6.41
C ILE A 214 5.41 -5.45 6.27
N SER A 215 4.78 -4.71 7.19
CA SER A 215 4.97 -3.26 7.29
C SER A 215 6.38 -2.92 7.79
N LYS A 216 6.93 -1.81 7.37
CA LYS A 216 8.19 -1.27 7.89
C LYS A 216 8.03 -0.87 9.37
N ILE A 217 9.13 -0.91 10.15
CA ILE A 217 9.07 -0.71 11.61
C ILE A 217 8.58 0.70 11.98
N ASN A 218 9.03 1.73 11.29
CA ASN A 218 8.73 3.13 11.60
C ASN A 218 7.60 3.71 10.76
N GLN A 219 6.83 2.86 10.10
CA GLN A 219 5.76 3.29 9.21
C GLN A 219 4.52 3.70 10.00
N SER A 220 3.94 4.83 9.65
CA SER A 220 2.64 5.25 10.17
C SER A 220 1.58 4.18 9.85
N ASN A 221 0.86 3.69 10.88
CA ASN A 221 -0.28 2.78 10.69
C ASN A 221 -1.45 3.42 9.93
N ILE A 222 -1.33 4.70 9.58
CA ILE A 222 -2.36 5.49 8.87
C ILE A 222 -2.20 5.32 7.36
N THR A 223 -0.95 5.20 6.87
CA THR A 223 -0.61 5.12 5.45
C THR A 223 0.26 3.91 5.15
N ASP A 224 0.35 3.54 3.89
CA ASP A 224 1.33 2.60 3.33
C ASP A 224 1.33 1.19 3.98
N ASN A 225 0.14 0.69 4.33
CA ASN A 225 0.03 -0.71 4.74
C ASN A 225 0.32 -1.65 3.56
N PRO A 226 1.05 -2.77 3.77
CA PRO A 226 1.24 -3.79 2.76
C PRO A 226 -0.11 -4.27 2.21
N VAL A 227 -0.19 -4.47 0.90
CA VAL A 227 -1.39 -4.97 0.22
C VAL A 227 -1.09 -6.32 -0.40
N ILE A 228 -1.98 -7.29 -0.22
CA ILE A 228 -2.05 -8.52 -1.00
C ILE A 228 -3.41 -8.64 -1.68
N GLY A 229 -3.43 -9.27 -2.84
CA GLY A 229 -4.64 -9.50 -3.62
C GLY A 229 -4.56 -10.81 -4.40
N PRO A 230 -5.63 -11.21 -5.12
CA PRO A 230 -5.65 -12.44 -5.90
C PRO A 230 -4.47 -12.55 -6.89
N LYS A 231 -4.03 -11.42 -7.44
CA LYS A 231 -2.88 -11.38 -8.35
C LYS A 231 -1.58 -11.78 -7.65
N THR A 232 -1.40 -11.37 -6.39
CA THR A 232 -0.24 -11.77 -5.57
C THR A 232 -0.25 -13.29 -5.38
N ILE A 233 -1.40 -13.89 -5.06
CA ILE A 233 -1.53 -15.34 -4.91
C ILE A 233 -1.17 -16.07 -6.21
N VAL A 234 -1.73 -15.63 -7.35
CA VAL A 234 -1.40 -16.21 -8.66
C VAL A 234 0.10 -16.13 -8.94
N ASN A 235 0.75 -15.02 -8.62
CA ASN A 235 2.18 -14.86 -8.83
C ASN A 235 3.02 -15.72 -7.87
N VAL A 236 2.59 -15.95 -6.64
CA VAL A 236 3.22 -16.88 -5.68
C VAL A 236 3.18 -18.32 -6.21
N VAL A 237 2.01 -18.74 -6.72
CA VAL A 237 1.88 -20.07 -7.35
C VAL A 237 2.77 -20.18 -8.57
N LYS A 238 2.81 -19.18 -9.46
CA LYS A 238 3.69 -19.15 -10.63
C LYS A 238 5.18 -19.15 -10.28
N ALA A 239 5.55 -18.57 -9.14
CA ALA A 239 6.92 -18.61 -8.64
C ALA A 239 7.26 -19.93 -7.93
N ASN A 240 6.32 -20.88 -7.92
CA ASN A 240 6.48 -22.19 -7.27
C ASN A 240 6.92 -22.06 -5.80
N LEU A 241 6.25 -21.18 -5.05
CA LEU A 241 6.48 -20.96 -3.62
C LEU A 241 5.43 -21.72 -2.79
N ASN A 242 5.79 -22.09 -1.56
CA ASN A 242 4.90 -22.75 -0.60
C ASN A 242 3.75 -21.83 -0.15
N GLY A 243 4.03 -20.54 0.06
CA GLY A 243 3.00 -19.65 0.56
C GLY A 243 3.45 -18.19 0.76
N ILE A 244 2.63 -17.51 1.56
CA ILE A 244 2.83 -16.11 1.94
C ILE A 244 2.71 -15.98 3.45
N ALA A 245 3.70 -15.35 4.08
CA ALA A 245 3.64 -14.89 5.46
C ALA A 245 3.36 -13.40 5.52
N ILE A 246 2.31 -13.00 6.23
CA ILE A 246 1.91 -11.61 6.40
C ILE A 246 1.64 -11.26 7.85
N LYS A 247 1.76 -9.98 8.21
CA LYS A 247 1.32 -9.51 9.51
C LYS A 247 -0.19 -9.28 9.49
N LYS A 248 -0.95 -10.14 10.16
CA LYS A 248 -2.42 -10.21 10.15
C LYS A 248 -3.11 -8.85 10.38
N ILE A 249 -2.62 -8.07 11.32
CA ILE A 249 -3.28 -6.84 11.78
C ILE A 249 -3.07 -5.65 10.83
N ASN A 250 -1.94 -5.61 10.11
CA ASN A 250 -1.51 -4.43 9.35
C ASN A 250 -1.45 -4.65 7.85
N THR A 251 -1.84 -5.84 7.34
CA THR A 251 -1.86 -6.12 5.91
C THR A 251 -3.27 -5.96 5.35
N ILE A 252 -3.40 -5.14 4.31
CA ILE A 252 -4.63 -4.99 3.54
C ILE A 252 -4.79 -6.22 2.65
N VAL A 253 -5.96 -6.85 2.69
CA VAL A 253 -6.28 -8.04 1.92
C VAL A 253 -7.42 -7.73 0.96
N PHE A 254 -7.07 -7.45 -0.27
CA PHE A 254 -8.06 -7.17 -1.32
C PHE A 254 -8.72 -8.47 -1.79
N ASN A 255 -10.06 -8.46 -1.83
CA ASN A 255 -10.84 -9.64 -2.27
C ASN A 255 -10.57 -10.88 -1.41
N LYS A 256 -10.60 -10.70 -0.09
CA LYS A 256 -10.29 -11.71 0.95
C LYS A 256 -10.98 -13.05 0.70
N ALA A 257 -12.29 -13.03 0.39
CA ALA A 257 -13.06 -14.26 0.14
C ALA A 257 -12.52 -15.07 -1.04
N LYS A 258 -12.03 -14.38 -2.08
CA LYS A 258 -11.41 -15.04 -3.23
C LYS A 258 -10.04 -15.63 -2.87
N ILE A 259 -9.23 -14.90 -2.10
CA ILE A 259 -7.91 -15.37 -1.66
C ILE A 259 -8.03 -16.66 -0.83
N ILE A 260 -8.99 -16.70 0.09
CA ILE A 260 -9.20 -17.87 0.96
C ILE A 260 -9.61 -19.13 0.16
N LYS A 261 -10.25 -18.93 -1.00
CA LYS A 261 -10.67 -20.05 -1.88
C LYS A 261 -9.57 -20.50 -2.86
N MET A 262 -8.53 -19.74 -3.03
CA MET A 262 -7.38 -20.05 -3.91
C MET A 262 -6.34 -20.89 -3.19
#